data_d3526d3b30421d693344699ae352f02c
#
_entry.id   d3526d3b30421d693344699ae352f02c
#
_cell.length_a   1.000
_cell.length_b   1.000
_cell.length_c   1.000
_cell.angle_alpha   90.00
_cell.angle_beta   90.00
_cell.angle_gamma   90.00
#
_symmetry.space_group_name_H-M   'P 1'
#
loop_
_entity.id
_entity.type
_entity.pdbx_description
1 polymer ?
#
loop_
_entity_poly.entity_id
_entity_poly.type
_entity_poly.pdbx_seq_one_letter_code
_entity_poly.pdbx_strand_id
1 'polypeptide(L)'
;KVDQALRKSSPGLYVDLSAIAKGFGVDKVGELLESEGFNHYLVDIGGDMKAVGSNPDGQGWRIGIERPDAEGREIEKLIEVKNFGVATSGDYRNYFERDGQRYSHTINSVTGRPITHRLASVTVVAPTATEADGMATAIMALGPEQGLKLAKEQGLGVFFLVREGEGFSESMSPGF
;
A
#
# COMPACT_ATOMS: atom_id res chain seq x y z
N LYS A 1 -32.48 9.98 3.18
CA LYS A 1 -31.11 10.52 3.08
C LYS A 1 -30.35 9.89 4.22
N VAL A 2 -29.28 9.12 3.94
CA VAL A 2 -28.33 8.69 4.95
C VAL A 2 -27.47 9.92 5.24
N ASP A 3 -27.49 10.41 6.47
CA ASP A 3 -26.62 11.51 6.87
C ASP A 3 -25.17 11.05 6.71
N GLN A 4 -24.40 11.73 5.88
CA GLN A 4 -22.95 11.52 5.75
C GLN A 4 -22.26 12.07 7.00
N ALA A 5 -22.44 11.39 8.12
CA ALA A 5 -21.92 11.82 9.41
C ALA A 5 -21.27 10.67 10.16
N LEU A 6 -20.14 10.97 10.81
CA LEU A 6 -19.48 10.07 11.75
C LEU A 6 -19.94 10.42 13.17
N ARG A 7 -20.35 9.40 13.93
CA ARG A 7 -20.68 9.55 15.36
C ARG A 7 -19.60 8.87 16.21
N LYS A 8 -18.91 9.65 17.04
CA LYS A 8 -17.97 9.11 18.01
C LYS A 8 -18.71 8.67 19.28
N SER A 9 -18.43 7.47 19.78
CA SER A 9 -18.93 6.98 21.08
C SER A 9 -18.15 7.59 22.25
N SER A 10 -16.91 7.99 22.01
CA SER A 10 -16.05 8.68 22.99
C SER A 10 -15.61 10.04 22.44
N PRO A 11 -15.78 11.14 23.19
CA PRO A 11 -15.34 12.48 22.76
C PRO A 11 -13.85 12.55 22.46
N GLY A 12 -13.02 11.82 23.21
CA GLY A 12 -11.56 11.79 23.04
C GLY A 12 -11.06 10.92 21.89
N LEU A 13 -11.95 10.20 21.18
CA LEU A 13 -11.54 9.39 20.03
C LEU A 13 -11.03 10.28 18.89
N TYR A 14 -9.80 10.07 18.48
CA TYR A 14 -9.22 10.65 17.27
C TYR A 14 -9.38 9.67 16.11
N VAL A 15 -9.79 10.16 14.95
CA VAL A 15 -9.91 9.37 13.70
C VAL A 15 -8.83 9.86 12.76
N ASP A 16 -7.88 8.99 12.45
CA ASP A 16 -6.80 9.24 11.50
C ASP A 16 -7.10 8.49 10.19
N LEU A 17 -7.07 9.22 9.08
CA LEU A 17 -7.32 8.69 7.74
C LEU A 17 -6.04 8.57 6.91
N SER A 18 -4.86 8.73 7.50
CA SER A 18 -3.56 8.70 6.79
C SER A 18 -3.33 7.38 6.04
N ALA A 19 -3.92 6.29 6.51
CA ALA A 19 -3.83 4.97 5.89
C ALA A 19 -4.60 4.80 4.56
N ILE A 20 -5.42 5.78 4.18
CA ILE A 20 -6.23 5.74 2.95
C ILE A 20 -6.23 7.07 2.18
N ALA A 21 -5.61 8.10 2.75
CA ALA A 21 -5.74 9.46 2.23
C ALA A 21 -5.04 9.65 0.87
N LYS A 22 -3.88 9.03 0.69
CA LYS A 22 -3.13 9.11 -0.57
C LYS A 22 -3.89 8.37 -1.68
N GLY A 23 -4.28 7.12 -1.41
CA GLY A 23 -5.06 6.32 -2.35
C GLY A 23 -6.37 6.99 -2.74
N PHE A 24 -7.08 7.60 -1.76
CA PHE A 24 -8.27 8.39 -2.04
C PHE A 24 -7.98 9.60 -2.95
N GLY A 25 -6.89 10.31 -2.69
CA GLY A 25 -6.45 11.42 -3.54
C GLY A 25 -6.16 10.99 -4.97
N VAL A 26 -5.48 9.84 -5.14
CA VAL A 26 -5.21 9.23 -6.45
C VAL A 26 -6.50 8.91 -7.19
N ASP A 27 -7.47 8.26 -6.52
CA ASP A 27 -8.77 7.93 -7.12
C ASP A 27 -9.53 9.20 -7.53
N LYS A 28 -9.51 10.27 -6.69
CA LYS A 28 -10.18 11.55 -7.02
C LYS A 28 -9.56 12.25 -8.23
N VAL A 29 -8.25 12.20 -8.38
CA VAL A 29 -7.58 12.71 -9.59
C VAL A 29 -7.96 11.86 -10.80
N GLY A 30 -8.00 10.52 -10.65
CA GLY A 30 -8.46 9.62 -11.70
C GLY A 30 -9.88 9.91 -12.15
N GLU A 31 -10.84 10.07 -11.22
CA GLU A 31 -12.22 10.45 -11.50
C GLU A 31 -12.31 11.78 -12.30
N LEU A 32 -11.49 12.77 -11.93
CA LEU A 32 -11.42 14.03 -12.68
C LEU A 32 -10.93 13.80 -14.11
N LEU A 33 -9.85 13.06 -14.31
CA LEU A 33 -9.32 12.75 -15.63
C LEU A 33 -10.37 12.02 -16.50
N GLU A 34 -11.08 11.06 -15.93
CA GLU A 34 -12.16 10.33 -16.61
C GLU A 34 -13.30 11.26 -17.00
N SER A 35 -13.69 12.23 -16.13
CA SER A 35 -14.73 13.22 -16.41
C SER A 35 -14.34 14.17 -17.54
N GLU A 36 -13.05 14.42 -17.75
CA GLU A 36 -12.49 15.23 -18.86
C GLU A 36 -12.23 14.39 -20.12
N GLY A 37 -12.58 13.10 -20.12
CA GLY A 37 -12.50 12.21 -21.27
C GLY A 37 -11.14 11.50 -21.44
N PHE A 38 -10.25 11.56 -20.45
CA PHE A 38 -8.99 10.82 -20.49
C PHE A 38 -9.21 9.38 -20.01
N ASN A 39 -8.95 8.41 -20.90
CA ASN A 39 -9.17 6.97 -20.65
C ASN A 39 -7.85 6.18 -20.57
N HIS A 40 -6.71 6.85 -20.67
CA HIS A 40 -5.37 6.29 -20.58
C HIS A 40 -4.51 7.19 -19.72
N TYR A 41 -4.24 6.79 -18.48
CA TYR A 41 -3.46 7.60 -17.55
C TYR A 41 -2.81 6.75 -16.44
N LEU A 42 -1.75 7.29 -15.87
CA LEU A 42 -1.14 6.85 -14.63
C LEU A 42 -1.09 8.06 -13.68
N VAL A 43 -1.77 7.94 -12.55
CA VAL A 43 -1.70 8.91 -11.44
C VAL A 43 -0.81 8.33 -10.36
N ASP A 44 0.14 9.12 -9.86
CA ASP A 44 1.02 8.78 -8.73
C ASP A 44 1.00 9.91 -7.70
N ILE A 45 0.66 9.59 -6.47
CA ILE A 45 0.77 10.49 -5.32
C ILE A 45 1.58 9.80 -4.23
N GLY A 46 2.87 10.15 -4.16
CA GLY A 46 3.76 9.63 -3.12
C GLY A 46 3.93 8.12 -3.11
N GLY A 47 3.89 7.49 -4.29
CA GLY A 47 4.05 6.05 -4.49
C GLY A 47 2.75 5.24 -4.47
N ASP A 48 1.61 5.86 -4.17
CA ASP A 48 0.30 5.23 -4.41
C ASP A 48 -0.19 5.63 -5.79
N MET A 49 -0.64 4.67 -6.57
CA MET A 49 -0.86 4.84 -8.00
C MET A 49 -2.22 4.30 -8.44
N LYS A 50 -2.73 4.86 -9.54
CA LYS A 50 -3.83 4.27 -10.32
C LYS A 50 -3.45 4.28 -11.79
N ALA A 51 -3.50 3.11 -12.40
CA ALA A 51 -3.21 2.89 -13.81
C ALA A 51 -4.50 2.55 -14.55
N VAL A 52 -4.88 3.35 -15.55
CA VAL A 52 -6.06 3.12 -16.38
C VAL A 52 -5.67 3.07 -17.85
N GLY A 53 -6.32 2.18 -18.59
CA GLY A 53 -6.09 2.00 -20.01
C GLY A 53 -4.69 1.46 -20.31
N SER A 54 -4.04 2.01 -21.34
CA SER A 54 -2.74 1.57 -21.84
C SER A 54 -1.73 2.72 -21.85
N ASN A 55 -0.45 2.38 -21.75
CA ASN A 55 0.64 3.30 -21.97
C ASN A 55 0.72 3.71 -23.46
N PRO A 56 1.61 4.66 -23.85
CA PRO A 56 1.74 5.10 -25.23
C PRO A 56 2.08 4.00 -26.24
N ASP A 57 2.67 2.89 -25.79
CA ASP A 57 3.01 1.74 -26.63
C ASP A 57 1.84 0.73 -26.78
N GLY A 58 0.66 1.03 -26.20
CA GLY A 58 -0.53 0.17 -26.23
C GLY A 58 -0.51 -0.97 -25.20
N GLN A 59 0.50 -1.04 -24.33
CA GLN A 59 0.66 -2.06 -23.29
C GLN A 59 0.11 -1.56 -21.94
N GLY A 60 0.08 -2.42 -20.93
CA GLY A 60 -0.18 -2.00 -19.55
C GLY A 60 0.89 -1.03 -19.02
N TRP A 61 0.58 -0.34 -17.96
CA TRP A 61 1.51 0.57 -17.30
C TRP A 61 2.54 -0.23 -16.50
N ARG A 62 3.82 0.08 -16.68
CA ARG A 62 4.92 -0.60 -16.00
C ARG A 62 5.26 0.14 -14.71
N ILE A 63 5.08 -0.54 -13.58
CA ILE A 63 5.32 -0.02 -12.24
C ILE A 63 6.47 -0.79 -11.61
N GLY A 64 7.47 -0.08 -11.08
CA GLY A 64 8.58 -0.65 -10.34
C GLY A 64 8.25 -0.72 -8.85
N ILE A 65 8.35 -1.90 -8.26
CA ILE A 65 8.33 -2.09 -6.81
C ILE A 65 9.76 -1.90 -6.32
N GLU A 66 9.98 -0.91 -5.45
CA GLU A 66 11.31 -0.61 -4.92
C GLU A 66 11.74 -1.63 -3.87
N ARG A 67 13.04 -1.92 -3.85
CA ARG A 67 13.69 -2.69 -2.80
C ARG A 67 13.70 -1.87 -1.49
N PRO A 68 13.33 -2.47 -0.35
CA PRO A 68 13.18 -1.72 0.91
C PRO A 68 14.50 -1.56 1.67
N ASP A 69 15.57 -1.11 1.00
CA ASP A 69 16.85 -0.77 1.62
C ASP A 69 17.08 0.74 1.68
N ALA A 70 17.94 1.16 2.62
CA ALA A 70 18.13 2.57 2.94
C ALA A 70 19.00 3.33 1.93
N GLU A 71 19.77 2.65 1.08
CA GLU A 71 20.86 3.25 0.32
C GLU A 71 20.56 3.52 -1.17
N GLY A 72 19.39 3.12 -1.70
CA GLY A 72 19.10 3.26 -3.12
C GLY A 72 17.64 3.26 -3.49
N ARG A 73 17.38 3.44 -4.79
CA ARG A 73 16.06 3.20 -5.42
C ARG A 73 16.24 2.06 -6.44
N GLU A 74 16.63 0.90 -5.93
CA GLU A 74 16.70 -0.28 -6.77
C GLU A 74 15.29 -0.86 -6.97
N ILE A 75 14.99 -1.27 -8.20
CA ILE A 75 13.74 -1.96 -8.53
C ILE A 75 13.92 -3.43 -8.19
N GLU A 76 13.17 -3.93 -7.21
CA GLU A 76 13.10 -5.35 -6.88
C GLU A 76 12.26 -6.12 -7.88
N LYS A 77 11.11 -5.55 -8.27
CA LYS A 77 10.19 -6.19 -9.19
C LYS A 77 9.51 -5.17 -10.11
N LEU A 78 9.36 -5.56 -11.38
CA LEU A 78 8.58 -4.80 -12.34
C LEU A 78 7.24 -5.53 -12.56
N ILE A 79 6.14 -4.79 -12.44
CA ILE A 79 4.78 -5.31 -12.71
C ILE A 79 4.13 -4.53 -13.83
N GLU A 80 3.26 -5.19 -14.58
CA GLU A 80 2.40 -4.55 -15.57
C GLU A 80 0.99 -4.43 -15.00
N VAL A 81 0.46 -3.21 -14.98
CA VAL A 81 -0.82 -2.90 -14.36
C VAL A 81 -1.75 -2.22 -15.36
N LYS A 82 -3.03 -2.64 -15.37
CA LYS A 82 -4.05 -2.03 -16.21
C LYS A 82 -5.39 -2.05 -15.47
N ASN A 83 -5.98 -0.87 -15.28
CA ASN A 83 -7.26 -0.64 -14.59
C ASN A 83 -7.28 -1.07 -13.11
N PHE A 84 -6.15 -0.88 -12.42
CA PHE A 84 -6.00 -1.15 -10.99
C PHE A 84 -5.29 -0.02 -10.27
N GLY A 85 -5.54 0.06 -8.96
CA GLY A 85 -4.75 0.81 -8.00
C GLY A 85 -3.60 -0.03 -7.47
N VAL A 86 -2.49 0.62 -7.14
CA VAL A 86 -1.30 0.01 -6.53
C VAL A 86 -0.84 0.89 -5.38
N ALA A 87 -0.61 0.29 -4.23
CA ALA A 87 -0.03 0.99 -3.08
C ALA A 87 1.01 0.12 -2.37
N THR A 88 2.02 0.77 -1.81
CA THR A 88 3.08 0.09 -1.06
C THR A 88 3.23 0.69 0.32
N SER A 89 3.07 -0.13 1.35
CA SER A 89 3.44 0.17 2.73
C SER A 89 4.77 -0.47 3.07
N GLY A 90 5.64 0.28 3.77
CA GLY A 90 6.95 -0.22 4.17
C GLY A 90 7.46 0.47 5.44
N ASP A 91 8.32 -0.21 6.18
CA ASP A 91 8.91 0.30 7.42
C ASP A 91 10.36 0.82 7.23
N TYR A 92 10.83 0.92 5.97
CA TYR A 92 12.21 1.26 5.66
C TYR A 92 12.49 2.76 5.55
N ARG A 93 11.48 3.59 5.25
CA ARG A 93 11.62 5.06 5.14
C ARG A 93 11.27 5.80 6.42
N ASN A 94 10.28 5.31 7.17
CA ASN A 94 9.73 5.96 8.35
C ASN A 94 9.92 5.08 9.58
N TYR A 95 11.07 5.17 10.21
CA TYR A 95 11.40 4.51 11.47
C TYR A 95 12.18 5.46 12.36
N PHE A 96 12.26 5.15 13.65
CA PHE A 96 13.17 5.79 14.57
C PHE A 96 14.00 4.76 15.32
N GLU A 97 15.21 5.12 15.68
CA GLU A 97 16.07 4.28 16.47
C GLU A 97 16.19 4.83 17.90
N ARG A 98 16.08 3.94 18.87
CA ARG A 98 16.29 4.27 20.28
C ARG A 98 17.03 3.11 20.94
N ASP A 99 18.13 3.41 21.64
CA ASP A 99 18.96 2.43 22.36
C ASP A 99 19.45 1.28 21.45
N GLY A 100 19.76 1.57 20.18
CA GLY A 100 20.20 0.60 19.18
C GLY A 100 19.07 -0.30 18.67
N GLN A 101 17.83 -0.03 19.02
CA GLN A 101 16.66 -0.75 18.52
C GLN A 101 15.87 0.12 17.57
N ARG A 102 15.49 -0.45 16.42
CA ARG A 102 14.65 0.17 15.40
C ARG A 102 13.18 -0.02 15.72
N TYR A 103 12.41 1.05 15.59
CA TYR A 103 10.97 1.05 15.79
C TYR A 103 10.28 1.56 14.52
N SER A 104 9.37 0.77 13.98
CA SER A 104 8.50 1.17 12.88
C SER A 104 7.55 2.29 13.31
N HIS A 105 7.19 3.18 12.38
CA HIS A 105 6.12 4.14 12.58
C HIS A 105 4.72 3.49 12.58
N THR A 106 4.61 2.29 12.03
CA THR A 106 3.34 1.54 11.99
C THR A 106 3.03 0.95 13.36
N ILE A 107 1.87 1.28 13.89
CA ILE A 107 1.40 0.81 15.21
C ILE A 107 0.44 -0.36 15.01
N ASN A 108 0.70 -1.44 15.73
CA ASN A 108 -0.25 -2.54 15.85
C ASN A 108 -1.44 -2.09 16.70
N SER A 109 -2.63 -2.05 16.11
CA SER A 109 -3.84 -1.54 16.73
C SER A 109 -4.33 -2.37 17.94
N VAL A 110 -3.91 -3.63 18.04
CA VAL A 110 -4.26 -4.52 19.16
C VAL A 110 -3.36 -4.26 20.36
N THR A 111 -2.06 -4.10 20.13
CA THR A 111 -1.07 -3.92 21.22
C THR A 111 -0.81 -2.47 21.59
N GLY A 112 -1.17 -1.53 20.69
CA GLY A 112 -0.84 -0.11 20.81
C GLY A 112 0.66 0.20 20.72
N ARG A 113 1.46 -0.74 20.21
CA ARG A 113 2.93 -0.66 20.09
C ARG A 113 3.38 -0.73 18.64
N PRO A 114 4.57 -0.22 18.30
CA PRO A 114 5.17 -0.44 16.99
C PRO A 114 5.21 -1.92 16.62
N ILE A 115 5.01 -2.21 15.34
CA ILE A 115 5.17 -3.58 14.82
C ILE A 115 6.62 -4.06 14.99
N THR A 116 6.79 -5.38 15.21
CA THR A 116 8.09 -6.00 15.47
C THR A 116 8.41 -7.18 14.55
N HIS A 117 7.51 -7.53 13.62
CA HIS A 117 7.74 -8.59 12.64
C HIS A 117 8.72 -8.15 11.55
N ARG A 118 9.17 -9.12 10.73
CA ARG A 118 10.20 -8.89 9.70
C ARG A 118 9.66 -8.43 8.34
N LEU A 119 8.37 -8.14 8.18
CA LEU A 119 7.83 -7.60 6.93
C LEU A 119 8.45 -6.21 6.68
N ALA A 120 9.20 -6.08 5.58
CA ALA A 120 9.89 -4.86 5.21
C ALA A 120 9.02 -3.96 4.33
N SER A 121 8.34 -4.56 3.35
CA SER A 121 7.35 -3.87 2.54
C SER A 121 6.28 -4.83 2.04
N VAL A 122 5.13 -4.27 1.72
CA VAL A 122 4.02 -4.95 1.09
C VAL A 122 3.41 -4.06 0.03
N THR A 123 3.28 -4.60 -1.20
CA THR A 123 2.61 -3.93 -2.31
C THR A 123 1.29 -4.63 -2.58
N VAL A 124 0.21 -3.86 -2.64
CA VAL A 124 -1.14 -4.35 -2.92
C VAL A 124 -1.61 -3.82 -4.26
N VAL A 125 -2.22 -4.70 -5.05
CA VAL A 125 -2.95 -4.39 -6.28
C VAL A 125 -4.43 -4.62 -6.01
N ALA A 126 -5.26 -3.60 -6.20
CA ALA A 126 -6.70 -3.63 -5.94
C ALA A 126 -7.48 -2.80 -6.96
N PRO A 127 -8.81 -2.95 -7.06
CA PRO A 127 -9.64 -2.18 -8.01
C PRO A 127 -9.50 -0.66 -7.88
N THR A 128 -9.28 -0.15 -6.68
CA THR A 128 -9.07 1.28 -6.41
C THR A 128 -7.76 1.52 -5.67
N ALA A 129 -7.18 2.72 -5.82
CA ALA A 129 -5.99 3.11 -5.09
C ALA A 129 -6.29 3.28 -3.58
N THR A 130 -7.50 3.72 -3.22
CA THR A 130 -7.98 3.81 -1.83
C THR A 130 -7.95 2.43 -1.14
N GLU A 131 -8.45 1.40 -1.83
CA GLU A 131 -8.46 0.03 -1.31
C GLU A 131 -7.04 -0.53 -1.20
N ALA A 132 -6.20 -0.30 -2.21
CA ALA A 132 -4.81 -0.72 -2.21
C ALA A 132 -4.03 -0.10 -1.02
N ASP A 133 -4.17 1.21 -0.77
CA ASP A 133 -3.52 1.96 0.32
C ASP A 133 -3.98 1.43 1.69
N GLY A 134 -5.30 1.32 1.91
CA GLY A 134 -5.85 0.80 3.16
C GLY A 134 -5.43 -0.64 3.44
N MET A 135 -5.46 -1.51 2.43
CA MET A 135 -5.08 -2.92 2.59
C MET A 135 -3.57 -3.10 2.75
N ALA A 136 -2.74 -2.29 2.07
CA ALA A 136 -1.29 -2.31 2.29
C ALA A 136 -0.94 -1.94 3.74
N THR A 137 -1.56 -0.89 4.29
CA THR A 137 -1.38 -0.50 5.68
C THR A 137 -1.88 -1.57 6.66
N ALA A 138 -3.05 -2.16 6.42
CA ALA A 138 -3.61 -3.23 7.26
C ALA A 138 -2.71 -4.47 7.27
N ILE A 139 -2.25 -4.92 6.10
CA ILE A 139 -1.36 -6.07 5.97
C ILE A 139 0.00 -5.78 6.62
N MET A 140 0.52 -4.56 6.46
CA MET A 140 1.75 -4.14 7.13
C MET A 140 1.62 -4.19 8.65
N ALA A 141 0.47 -3.81 9.21
CA ALA A 141 0.22 -3.89 10.65
C ALA A 141 0.07 -5.33 11.17
N LEU A 142 -0.49 -6.24 10.35
CA LEU A 142 -0.71 -7.65 10.68
C LEU A 142 0.56 -8.51 10.58
N GLY A 143 1.48 -8.14 9.70
CA GLY A 143 2.67 -8.92 9.39
C GLY A 143 2.44 -10.00 8.31
N PRO A 144 3.51 -10.74 7.93
CA PRO A 144 3.49 -11.54 6.71
C PRO A 144 2.50 -12.70 6.74
N GLU A 145 2.39 -13.42 7.86
CA GLU A 145 1.53 -14.63 7.95
C GLU A 145 0.04 -14.28 7.94
N GLN A 146 -0.37 -13.36 8.82
CA GLN A 146 -1.77 -12.94 8.91
C GLN A 146 -2.16 -12.09 7.70
N GLY A 147 -1.24 -11.29 7.19
CA GLY A 147 -1.41 -10.50 5.96
C GLY A 147 -1.64 -11.39 4.74
N LEU A 148 -0.87 -12.47 4.58
CA LEU A 148 -1.07 -13.43 3.48
C LEU A 148 -2.42 -14.16 3.59
N LYS A 149 -2.85 -14.48 4.81
CA LYS A 149 -4.18 -15.07 5.05
C LYS A 149 -5.27 -14.09 4.63
N LEU A 150 -5.21 -12.84 5.08
CA LEU A 150 -6.16 -11.80 4.70
C LEU A 150 -6.18 -11.58 3.18
N ALA A 151 -5.01 -11.50 2.54
CA ALA A 151 -4.91 -11.35 1.08
C ALA A 151 -5.64 -12.48 0.32
N LYS A 152 -5.48 -13.73 0.77
CA LYS A 152 -6.17 -14.89 0.19
C LYS A 152 -7.68 -14.85 0.41
N GLU A 153 -8.12 -14.50 1.61
CA GLU A 153 -9.56 -14.40 1.95
C GLU A 153 -10.28 -13.30 1.16
N GLN A 154 -9.56 -12.20 0.85
CA GLN A 154 -10.10 -11.06 0.10
C GLN A 154 -9.82 -11.14 -1.41
N GLY A 155 -9.09 -12.15 -1.88
CA GLY A 155 -8.74 -12.29 -3.30
C GLY A 155 -7.81 -11.18 -3.85
N LEU A 156 -7.01 -10.55 -2.97
CA LEU A 156 -6.13 -9.43 -3.34
C LEU A 156 -4.82 -9.92 -3.96
N GLY A 157 -4.33 -9.19 -4.94
CA GLY A 157 -2.96 -9.30 -5.46
C GLY A 157 -1.98 -8.61 -4.50
N VAL A 158 -1.16 -9.38 -3.79
CA VAL A 158 -0.23 -8.85 -2.79
C VAL A 158 1.17 -9.43 -2.95
N PHE A 159 2.16 -8.56 -2.96
CA PHE A 159 3.59 -8.89 -2.97
C PHE A 159 4.22 -8.49 -1.65
N PHE A 160 4.95 -9.42 -1.03
CA PHE A 160 5.58 -9.27 0.28
C PHE A 160 7.09 -9.34 0.14
N LEU A 161 7.81 -8.42 0.78
CA LEU A 161 9.25 -8.50 1.01
C LEU A 161 9.52 -8.62 2.52
N VAL A 162 10.07 -9.75 2.93
CA VAL A 162 10.34 -10.07 4.33
C VAL A 162 11.84 -10.11 4.56
N ARG A 163 12.35 -9.45 5.59
CA ARG A 163 13.78 -9.46 5.93
C ARG A 163 14.26 -10.86 6.26
N GLU A 164 15.34 -11.29 5.60
CA GLU A 164 15.96 -12.57 5.83
C GLU A 164 17.50 -12.41 5.72
N GLY A 165 18.19 -12.52 6.86
CA GLY A 165 19.62 -12.21 6.94
C GLY A 165 19.93 -10.77 6.52
N GLU A 166 20.82 -10.59 5.56
CA GLU A 166 21.17 -9.30 4.96
C GLU A 166 20.32 -8.93 3.74
N GLY A 167 19.33 -9.75 3.40
CA GLY A 167 18.48 -9.56 2.22
C GLY A 167 16.99 -9.66 2.53
N PHE A 168 16.23 -10.00 1.48
CA PHE A 168 14.77 -10.14 1.54
C PHE A 168 14.34 -11.45 0.89
N SER A 169 13.34 -12.10 1.46
CA SER A 169 12.59 -13.15 0.80
C SER A 169 11.30 -12.60 0.23
N GLU A 170 10.96 -13.06 -0.99
CA GLU A 170 9.72 -12.70 -1.68
C GLU A 170 8.63 -13.73 -1.41
N SER A 171 7.41 -13.26 -1.23
CA SER A 171 6.23 -14.10 -1.32
C SER A 171 5.05 -13.33 -1.92
N MET A 172 4.09 -14.05 -2.49
CA MET A 172 2.95 -13.47 -3.20
C MET A 172 1.66 -14.18 -2.83
N SER A 173 0.55 -13.44 -2.87
CA SER A 173 -0.76 -14.06 -2.87
C SER A 173 -1.10 -14.62 -4.25
N PRO A 174 -2.05 -15.57 -4.38
CA PRO A 174 -2.46 -16.13 -5.68
C PRO A 174 -3.03 -15.11 -6.67
N GLY A 175 -3.46 -13.94 -6.21
CA GLY A 175 -4.03 -12.89 -7.04
C GLY A 175 -3.02 -11.88 -7.59
N PHE A 176 -1.73 -12.04 -7.25
CA PHE A 176 -0.66 -11.12 -7.70
C PHE A 176 -0.09 -11.48 -9.05
#